data_0f8df4b9af9a75f9d4502eda104aa91a
#
_entry.id   0f8df4b9af9a75f9d4502eda104aa91a
#
_cell.length_a   1.000
_cell.length_b   1.000
_cell.length_c   1.000
_cell.angle_alpha   90.00
_cell.angle_beta   90.00
_cell.angle_gamma   90.00
#
_symmetry.space_group_name_H-M   'P 1'
#
loop_
_entity.id
_entity.type
_entity.pdbx_description
1 polymer ?
#
loop_
_entity_poly.entity_id
_entity_poly.type
_entity_poly.pdbx_seq_one_letter_code
_entity_poly.pdbx_strand_id
1 'polypeptide(L)'
;MSKQTKPDIVLIVLDTLRADRLSCYGYGRETTPNIDAFAEDSVMFDHAISPAQWTIPAHASLFTGQYPSTHMTTQIYDKHSGNQVTLAQALKQAGYHTVGFCNNPLLGVVENDLDRGFDDLYIYGGAIPNRPSISDARPHVWGRAMQRMERILRRASVSVQDVFARNNFLLRIALSPLFAPFWQRHGNFKGNTTLSLRDAVGYLRTRQHKRADRPAFVFINLMETHLPFGPPARFIRRFAPYYWKNRKARSFMRSFNRSPYRWMLPLTEPLTDLQDRVLNDLYDAEVAY
;
A
#
# COMPACT_ATOMS: atom_id res chain seq x y z
N MET A 1 37.51 -14.43 -13.98
CA MET A 1 36.67 -14.17 -12.80
C MET A 1 35.23 -13.92 -13.29
N SER A 2 34.30 -14.81 -13.01
CA SER A 2 32.88 -14.59 -13.33
C SER A 2 32.39 -13.33 -12.62
N LYS A 3 31.86 -12.36 -13.35
CA LYS A 3 31.18 -11.21 -12.75
C LYS A 3 30.06 -11.76 -11.88
N GLN A 4 30.22 -11.65 -10.55
CA GLN A 4 29.19 -12.04 -9.62
C GLN A 4 27.96 -11.18 -9.92
N THR A 5 26.91 -11.77 -10.47
CA THR A 5 25.67 -11.06 -10.80
C THR A 5 24.97 -10.70 -9.49
N LYS A 6 24.74 -9.41 -9.27
CA LYS A 6 23.96 -8.95 -8.11
C LYS A 6 22.51 -9.48 -8.21
N PRO A 7 21.92 -9.98 -7.12
CA PRO A 7 20.54 -10.47 -7.13
C PRO A 7 19.53 -9.34 -7.32
N ASP A 8 18.37 -9.65 -7.86
CA ASP A 8 17.22 -8.77 -7.77
C ASP A 8 16.73 -8.72 -6.29
N ILE A 9 16.28 -7.56 -5.85
CA ILE A 9 15.79 -7.33 -4.47
C ILE A 9 14.31 -6.94 -4.56
N VAL A 10 13.44 -7.67 -3.85
CA VAL A 10 12.02 -7.37 -3.77
C VAL A 10 11.68 -7.04 -2.33
N LEU A 11 11.21 -5.82 -2.09
CA LEU A 11 10.71 -5.35 -0.78
C LEU A 11 9.20 -5.23 -0.84
N ILE A 12 8.49 -6.07 -0.09
CA ILE A 12 7.03 -6.06 0.01
C ILE A 12 6.63 -5.53 1.38
N VAL A 13 5.81 -4.47 1.39
CA VAL A 13 5.22 -3.90 2.60
C VAL A 13 3.72 -4.14 2.58
N LEU A 14 3.23 -4.80 3.62
CA LEU A 14 1.81 -5.02 3.88
C LEU A 14 1.37 -3.97 4.92
N ASP A 15 0.76 -2.89 4.43
CA ASP A 15 0.40 -1.72 5.25
C ASP A 15 -0.64 -2.10 6.32
N THR A 16 -0.38 -1.74 7.58
CA THR A 16 -1.22 -2.06 8.75
C THR A 16 -1.43 -3.55 9.04
N LEU A 17 -0.60 -4.43 8.49
CA LEU A 17 -0.64 -5.86 8.84
C LEU A 17 -0.06 -6.08 10.24
N ARG A 18 -0.84 -6.77 11.07
CA ARG A 18 -0.43 -7.14 12.44
C ARG A 18 0.23 -8.52 12.44
N ALA A 19 1.41 -8.62 13.06
CA ALA A 19 2.13 -9.88 13.20
C ALA A 19 1.33 -10.94 13.98
N ASP A 20 0.59 -10.53 15.03
CA ASP A 20 -0.25 -11.41 15.85
C ASP A 20 -1.49 -11.97 15.12
N ARG A 21 -1.65 -11.68 13.83
CA ARG A 21 -2.71 -12.21 12.97
C ARG A 21 -2.19 -13.12 11.86
N LEU A 22 -0.91 -13.42 11.84
CA LEU A 22 -0.30 -14.34 10.89
C LEU A 22 -0.16 -15.73 11.53
N SER A 23 -0.55 -16.77 10.77
CA SER A 23 -0.47 -18.15 11.27
C SER A 23 0.98 -18.60 11.49
N CYS A 24 1.94 -18.12 10.71
CA CYS A 24 3.38 -18.40 10.93
C CYS A 24 3.93 -17.81 12.24
N TYR A 25 3.26 -16.83 12.85
CA TYR A 25 3.58 -16.30 14.18
C TYR A 25 2.70 -16.91 15.29
N GLY A 26 2.03 -18.04 15.02
CA GLY A 26 1.26 -18.77 16.02
C GLY A 26 -0.20 -18.31 16.18
N TYR A 27 -0.72 -17.49 15.25
CA TYR A 27 -2.14 -17.15 15.28
C TYR A 27 -3.01 -18.40 15.06
N GLY A 28 -4.01 -18.61 15.92
CA GLY A 28 -4.83 -19.82 15.92
C GLY A 28 -5.79 -20.00 14.73
N ARG A 29 -5.81 -19.07 13.78
CA ARG A 29 -6.61 -19.16 12.53
C ARG A 29 -5.66 -19.16 11.33
N GLU A 30 -5.94 -19.99 10.35
CA GLU A 30 -5.19 -20.05 9.10
C GLU A 30 -5.52 -18.82 8.22
N THR A 31 -4.79 -17.73 8.43
CA THR A 31 -4.98 -16.46 7.72
C THR A 31 -4.00 -16.27 6.57
N THR A 32 -2.80 -16.84 6.66
CA THR A 32 -1.68 -16.54 5.77
C THR A 32 -0.98 -17.78 5.19
N PRO A 33 -1.70 -18.76 4.60
CA PRO A 33 -1.09 -20.04 4.19
C PRO A 33 0.05 -19.88 3.17
N ASN A 34 0.00 -18.87 2.30
CA ASN A 34 1.08 -18.62 1.35
C ASN A 34 2.31 -17.96 2.00
N ILE A 35 2.11 -17.10 3.00
CA ILE A 35 3.20 -16.51 3.77
C ILE A 35 3.81 -17.58 4.68
N ASP A 36 2.99 -18.45 5.26
CA ASP A 36 3.44 -19.54 6.10
C ASP A 36 4.36 -20.48 5.32
N ALA A 37 3.95 -20.92 4.12
CA ALA A 37 4.78 -21.73 3.24
C ALA A 37 6.08 -21.02 2.82
N PHE A 38 6.04 -19.70 2.59
CA PHE A 38 7.26 -18.92 2.30
C PHE A 38 8.17 -18.82 3.53
N ALA A 39 7.61 -18.74 4.72
CA ALA A 39 8.36 -18.63 5.97
C ALA A 39 9.17 -19.90 6.30
N GLU A 40 8.72 -21.08 5.85
CA GLU A 40 9.41 -22.36 6.07
C GLU A 40 10.86 -22.35 5.54
N ASP A 41 11.10 -21.66 4.41
CA ASP A 41 12.41 -21.55 3.77
C ASP A 41 13.05 -20.16 3.94
N SER A 42 12.61 -19.39 4.94
CA SER A 42 12.99 -18.00 5.12
C SER A 42 13.54 -17.71 6.53
N VAL A 43 14.23 -16.58 6.69
CA VAL A 43 14.56 -16.04 8.01
C VAL A 43 13.38 -15.23 8.54
N MET A 44 12.80 -15.68 9.64
CA MET A 44 11.75 -14.96 10.36
C MET A 44 12.34 -14.12 11.49
N PHE A 45 11.80 -12.90 11.65
CA PHE A 45 12.17 -11.99 12.74
C PHE A 45 11.02 -11.91 13.74
N ASP A 46 11.20 -12.46 14.93
CA ASP A 46 10.16 -12.49 15.98
C ASP A 46 9.86 -11.09 16.55
N HIS A 47 10.83 -10.19 16.51
CA HIS A 47 10.75 -8.86 17.09
C HIS A 47 11.08 -7.74 16.11
N ALA A 48 10.39 -7.70 14.96
CA ALA A 48 10.46 -6.57 14.05
C ALA A 48 9.46 -5.50 14.48
N ILE A 49 9.94 -4.34 14.92
CA ILE A 49 9.12 -3.26 15.46
C ILE A 49 9.13 -2.08 14.52
N SER A 50 7.93 -1.64 14.07
CA SER A 50 7.80 -0.40 13.32
C SER A 50 8.12 0.80 14.22
N PRO A 51 9.02 1.71 13.81
CA PRO A 51 9.40 2.86 14.62
C PRO A 51 8.33 3.97 14.64
N ALA A 52 7.28 3.83 13.85
CA ALA A 52 6.16 4.77 13.79
C ALA A 52 4.86 4.07 13.39
N GLN A 53 3.74 4.67 13.79
CA GLN A 53 2.39 4.14 13.53
C GLN A 53 1.73 4.72 12.27
N TRP A 54 2.29 5.77 11.67
CA TRP A 54 1.76 6.40 10.45
C TRP A 54 2.59 6.01 9.23
N THR A 55 1.93 5.91 8.07
CA THR A 55 2.56 5.51 6.81
C THR A 55 3.81 6.32 6.48
N ILE A 56 3.71 7.65 6.49
CA ILE A 56 4.82 8.53 6.06
C ILE A 56 6.06 8.37 6.96
N PRO A 57 5.97 8.51 8.31
CA PRO A 57 7.15 8.31 9.16
C PRO A 57 7.68 6.88 9.14
N ALA A 58 6.80 5.86 9.07
CA ALA A 58 7.24 4.46 9.01
C ALA A 58 8.03 4.17 7.72
N HIS A 59 7.55 4.67 6.55
CA HIS A 59 8.28 4.50 5.30
C HIS A 59 9.54 5.38 5.21
N ALA A 60 9.54 6.58 5.81
CA ALA A 60 10.75 7.36 5.94
C ALA A 60 11.82 6.59 6.71
N SER A 61 11.46 5.94 7.82
CA SER A 61 12.37 5.07 8.58
C SER A 61 12.81 3.86 7.77
N LEU A 62 11.89 3.19 7.07
CA LEU A 62 12.18 2.02 6.24
C LEU A 62 13.16 2.36 5.10
N PHE A 63 12.98 3.52 4.47
CA PHE A 63 13.82 3.92 3.35
C PHE A 63 15.15 4.57 3.76
N THR A 64 15.26 5.14 4.95
CA THR A 64 16.50 5.79 5.40
C THR A 64 17.30 4.97 6.41
N GLY A 65 16.70 3.93 7.01
CA GLY A 65 17.31 3.19 8.12
C GLY A 65 17.42 4.00 9.41
N GLN A 66 16.69 5.12 9.54
CA GLN A 66 16.78 6.04 10.67
C GLN A 66 15.45 6.11 11.43
N TYR A 67 15.52 6.51 12.71
CA TYR A 67 14.34 6.75 13.52
C TYR A 67 13.67 8.09 13.20
N PRO A 68 12.36 8.25 13.48
CA PRO A 68 11.65 9.51 13.28
C PRO A 68 12.29 10.72 13.96
N SER A 69 12.92 10.54 15.12
CA SER A 69 13.68 11.58 15.81
C SER A 69 14.92 12.06 15.06
N THR A 70 15.43 11.27 14.12
CA THR A 70 16.63 11.62 13.31
C THR A 70 16.22 12.19 11.96
N HIS A 71 15.30 11.53 11.23
CA HIS A 71 14.87 12.02 9.93
C HIS A 71 13.76 13.10 10.01
N MET A 72 13.26 13.39 11.21
CA MET A 72 12.30 14.46 11.54
C MET A 72 10.96 14.38 10.79
N THR A 73 10.64 13.27 10.16
CA THR A 73 9.34 13.00 9.54
C THR A 73 8.51 12.23 10.57
N THR A 74 7.61 12.93 11.26
CA THR A 74 6.89 12.41 12.44
C THR A 74 5.39 12.31 12.25
N GLN A 75 4.84 13.03 11.27
CA GLN A 75 3.42 13.12 11.01
C GLN A 75 3.06 12.72 9.57
N ILE A 76 1.77 12.44 9.37
CA ILE A 76 1.21 12.05 8.07
C ILE A 76 1.37 13.12 6.98
N TYR A 77 1.58 14.39 7.36
CA TYR A 77 1.72 15.52 6.45
C TYR A 77 3.16 16.02 6.33
N ASP A 78 4.09 15.38 7.03
CA ASP A 78 5.47 15.83 6.99
C ASP A 78 6.10 15.50 5.63
N LYS A 79 6.94 16.42 5.17
CA LYS A 79 7.82 16.21 4.06
C LYS A 79 9.16 15.72 4.60
N HIS A 80 9.70 14.68 3.99
CA HIS A 80 11.04 14.22 4.34
C HIS A 80 12.06 15.33 4.02
N SER A 81 12.91 15.68 5.00
CA SER A 81 13.80 16.86 4.93
C SER A 81 14.87 16.82 3.82
N GLY A 82 15.00 15.71 3.13
CA GLY A 82 15.80 15.60 1.94
C GLY A 82 17.30 15.33 2.13
N ASN A 83 17.82 15.40 3.33
CA ASN A 83 19.27 15.27 3.58
C ASN A 83 19.76 13.81 3.67
N GLN A 84 18.86 12.85 3.92
CA GLN A 84 19.22 11.45 4.04
C GLN A 84 19.10 10.74 2.69
N VAL A 85 20.05 9.87 2.41
CA VAL A 85 20.01 8.98 1.24
C VAL A 85 18.97 7.89 1.49
N THR A 86 18.03 7.73 0.56
CA THR A 86 17.05 6.65 0.64
C THR A 86 17.63 5.33 0.13
N LEU A 87 17.04 4.20 0.56
CA LEU A 87 17.38 2.86 0.07
C LEU A 87 17.32 2.79 -1.47
N ALA A 88 16.29 3.38 -2.08
CA ALA A 88 16.18 3.45 -3.53
C ALA A 88 17.32 4.24 -4.17
N GLN A 89 17.72 5.39 -3.58
CA GLN A 89 18.87 6.16 -4.06
C GLN A 89 20.18 5.37 -3.93
N ALA A 90 20.42 4.72 -2.78
CA ALA A 90 21.62 3.91 -2.55
C ALA A 90 21.71 2.74 -3.55
N LEU A 91 20.61 2.02 -3.76
CA LEU A 91 20.55 0.92 -4.72
C LEU A 91 20.70 1.40 -6.17
N LYS A 92 20.12 2.55 -6.52
CA LYS A 92 20.31 3.17 -7.84
C LYS A 92 21.78 3.53 -8.09
N GLN A 93 22.46 4.11 -7.10
CA GLN A 93 23.90 4.39 -7.16
C GLN A 93 24.73 3.09 -7.26
N ALA A 94 24.27 2.01 -6.63
CA ALA A 94 24.86 0.68 -6.76
C ALA A 94 24.56 -0.01 -8.12
N GLY A 95 23.85 0.65 -9.04
CA GLY A 95 23.58 0.17 -10.40
C GLY A 95 22.28 -0.60 -10.56
N TYR A 96 21.40 -0.62 -9.55
CA TYR A 96 20.06 -1.23 -9.68
C TYR A 96 19.13 -0.35 -10.54
N HIS A 97 18.20 -0.99 -11.25
CA HIS A 97 17.01 -0.34 -11.75
C HIS A 97 15.95 -0.37 -10.63
N THR A 98 15.49 0.79 -10.20
CA THR A 98 14.63 0.95 -9.03
C THR A 98 13.19 1.22 -9.44
N VAL A 99 12.27 0.31 -9.10
CA VAL A 99 10.88 0.42 -9.49
C VAL A 99 9.94 0.16 -8.31
N GLY A 100 8.87 0.95 -8.20
CA GLY A 100 7.84 0.80 -7.18
C GLY A 100 6.46 0.53 -7.77
N PHE A 101 5.71 -0.39 -7.12
CA PHE A 101 4.30 -0.70 -7.38
C PHE A 101 3.54 -0.45 -6.08
N CYS A 102 2.97 0.72 -5.92
CA CYS A 102 2.46 1.22 -4.65
C CYS A 102 0.95 1.39 -4.68
N ASN A 103 0.25 0.77 -3.72
CA ASN A 103 -1.18 0.95 -3.57
C ASN A 103 -1.53 2.15 -2.67
N ASN A 104 -0.57 2.65 -1.86
CA ASN A 104 -0.80 3.76 -0.96
C ASN A 104 -0.56 5.11 -1.67
N PRO A 105 -1.59 5.93 -1.88
CA PRO A 105 -1.44 7.22 -2.57
C PRO A 105 -0.57 8.21 -1.80
N LEU A 106 -0.40 8.06 -0.48
CA LEU A 106 0.44 8.94 0.32
C LEU A 106 1.93 8.84 -0.03
N LEU A 107 2.37 7.71 -0.59
CA LEU A 107 3.78 7.47 -0.92
C LEU A 107 4.22 7.98 -2.29
N GLY A 108 3.27 8.36 -3.16
CA GLY A 108 3.65 8.75 -4.51
C GLY A 108 2.79 9.84 -5.15
N VAL A 109 1.67 10.24 -4.48
CA VAL A 109 0.84 11.37 -4.91
C VAL A 109 1.16 12.61 -4.08
N VAL A 110 1.44 12.43 -2.79
CA VAL A 110 1.79 13.51 -1.88
C VAL A 110 3.28 13.84 -2.04
N GLU A 111 3.60 15.11 -2.24
CA GLU A 111 4.99 15.59 -2.35
C GLU A 111 5.69 15.52 -0.98
N ASN A 112 6.27 14.35 -0.68
CA ASN A 112 6.93 14.07 0.60
C ASN A 112 8.38 13.58 0.44
N ASP A 113 8.91 13.59 -0.77
CA ASP A 113 10.27 13.16 -1.12
C ASP A 113 10.61 11.68 -0.82
N LEU A 114 9.62 10.83 -0.55
CA LEU A 114 9.83 9.39 -0.35
C LEU A 114 9.97 8.61 -1.66
N ASP A 115 9.61 9.23 -2.78
CA ASP A 115 9.77 8.70 -4.13
C ASP A 115 11.20 8.87 -4.68
N ARG A 116 12.07 9.59 -3.95
CA ARG A 116 13.45 9.84 -4.39
C ARG A 116 14.24 8.56 -4.56
N GLY A 117 14.86 8.44 -5.72
CA GLY A 117 15.71 7.32 -6.09
C GLY A 117 14.99 6.24 -6.89
N PHE A 118 13.67 6.25 -7.01
CA PHE A 118 12.98 5.38 -7.94
C PHE A 118 13.16 5.88 -9.39
N ASP A 119 13.50 4.95 -10.31
CA ASP A 119 13.48 5.22 -11.75
C ASP A 119 12.03 5.29 -12.25
N ASP A 120 11.18 4.37 -11.74
CA ASP A 120 9.74 4.33 -12.01
C ASP A 120 8.96 4.08 -10.72
N LEU A 121 7.94 4.89 -10.44
CA LEU A 121 7.02 4.67 -9.32
C LEU A 121 5.58 4.68 -9.83
N TYR A 122 4.94 3.52 -9.78
CA TYR A 122 3.55 3.31 -10.20
C TYR A 122 2.62 3.33 -9.01
N ILE A 123 1.60 4.20 -9.05
CA ILE A 123 0.62 4.37 -7.97
C ILE A 123 -0.71 3.82 -8.43
N TYR A 124 -1.25 2.86 -7.67
CA TYR A 124 -2.52 2.18 -7.94
C TYR A 124 -3.68 2.72 -7.11
N GLY A 125 -3.38 3.42 -6.02
CA GLY A 125 -4.34 4.11 -5.18
C GLY A 125 -4.57 5.56 -5.62
N GLY A 126 -5.61 6.19 -5.05
CA GLY A 126 -5.98 7.57 -5.35
C GLY A 126 -6.98 7.69 -6.49
N ALA A 127 -7.31 8.94 -6.86
CA ALA A 127 -8.35 9.23 -7.85
C ALA A 127 -7.95 8.80 -9.27
N ILE A 128 -6.64 8.84 -9.57
CA ILE A 128 -6.13 8.50 -10.90
C ILE A 128 -4.84 7.67 -10.75
N PRO A 129 -4.96 6.35 -10.93
CA PRO A 129 -3.82 5.46 -10.90
C PRO A 129 -2.81 5.77 -12.01
N ASN A 130 -1.52 5.80 -11.67
CA ASN A 130 -0.44 5.84 -12.64
C ASN A 130 0.12 4.41 -12.79
N ARG A 131 -0.12 3.78 -13.94
CA ARG A 131 0.25 2.37 -14.20
C ARG A 131 1.24 2.26 -15.35
N PRO A 132 2.09 1.20 -15.37
CA PRO A 132 2.96 0.95 -16.50
C PRO A 132 2.10 0.73 -17.76
N SER A 133 2.56 1.27 -18.89
CA SER A 133 1.96 0.99 -20.18
C SER A 133 2.41 -0.40 -20.64
N ILE A 134 1.69 -1.44 -20.26
CA ILE A 134 1.94 -2.80 -20.77
C ILE A 134 1.41 -2.87 -22.19
N SER A 135 2.26 -2.55 -23.15
CA SER A 135 1.94 -2.57 -24.59
C SER A 135 2.22 -3.94 -25.20
N ASP A 136 1.53 -4.99 -24.77
CA ASP A 136 1.53 -6.27 -25.49
C ASP A 136 0.24 -6.55 -26.27
N ALA A 137 -0.76 -5.64 -26.20
CA ALA A 137 -1.91 -5.68 -27.07
C ALA A 137 -1.66 -4.78 -28.29
N ARG A 138 -1.60 -5.37 -29.50
CA ARG A 138 -1.57 -4.60 -30.76
C ARG A 138 -2.68 -3.55 -30.71
N PRO A 139 -2.36 -2.25 -30.82
CA PRO A 139 -3.36 -1.22 -30.64
C PRO A 139 -4.33 -1.21 -31.83
N HIS A 140 -5.56 -1.60 -31.61
CA HIS A 140 -6.67 -1.20 -32.50
C HIS A 140 -6.70 0.34 -32.58
N VAL A 141 -7.11 0.89 -33.74
CA VAL A 141 -7.17 2.35 -33.98
C VAL A 141 -7.88 3.10 -32.85
N TRP A 142 -8.94 2.51 -32.30
CA TRP A 142 -9.66 3.01 -31.11
C TRP A 142 -8.83 3.00 -29.83
N GLY A 143 -7.92 2.03 -29.67
CA GLY A 143 -6.99 1.98 -28.51
C GLY A 143 -6.02 3.15 -28.48
N ARG A 144 -5.56 3.64 -29.63
CA ARG A 144 -4.65 4.80 -29.71
C ARG A 144 -5.35 6.12 -29.35
N ALA A 145 -6.61 6.30 -29.77
CA ALA A 145 -7.41 7.46 -29.40
C ALA A 145 -7.69 7.47 -27.88
N MET A 146 -8.05 6.31 -27.33
CA MET A 146 -8.29 6.14 -25.90
C MET A 146 -7.04 6.37 -25.06
N GLN A 147 -5.88 5.84 -25.48
CA GLN A 147 -4.57 6.09 -24.84
C GLN A 147 -4.14 7.56 -24.94
N ARG A 148 -4.51 8.27 -26.00
CA ARG A 148 -4.26 9.71 -26.14
C ARG A 148 -5.17 10.52 -25.21
N MET A 149 -6.43 10.12 -25.09
CA MET A 149 -7.38 10.72 -24.16
C MET A 149 -6.97 10.45 -22.70
N GLU A 150 -6.59 9.22 -22.36
CA GLU A 150 -6.05 8.89 -21.06
C GLU A 150 -4.80 9.70 -20.71
N ARG A 151 -3.88 9.90 -21.67
CA ARG A 151 -2.70 10.78 -21.46
C ARG A 151 -3.06 12.24 -21.21
N ILE A 152 -4.07 12.77 -21.92
CA ILE A 152 -4.54 14.15 -21.73
C ILE A 152 -5.24 14.28 -20.36
N LEU A 153 -6.13 13.35 -20.04
CA LEU A 153 -6.80 13.29 -18.73
C LEU A 153 -5.81 13.09 -17.59
N ARG A 154 -4.80 12.24 -17.76
CA ARG A 154 -3.69 12.09 -16.79
C ARG A 154 -2.93 13.39 -16.57
N ARG A 155 -2.57 14.12 -17.64
CA ARG A 155 -1.85 15.42 -17.47
C ARG A 155 -2.71 16.46 -16.75
N ALA A 156 -3.98 16.56 -17.09
CA ALA A 156 -4.90 17.49 -16.43
C ALA A 156 -5.13 17.13 -14.96
N SER A 157 -5.24 15.83 -14.65
CA SER A 157 -5.49 15.36 -13.28
C SER A 157 -4.25 15.33 -12.40
N VAL A 158 -3.06 15.06 -12.98
CA VAL A 158 -1.78 15.26 -12.28
C VAL A 158 -1.66 16.71 -11.85
N SER A 159 -2.01 17.67 -12.70
CA SER A 159 -2.00 19.10 -12.34
C SER A 159 -2.97 19.43 -11.20
N VAL A 160 -4.16 18.82 -11.17
CA VAL A 160 -5.13 19.01 -10.07
C VAL A 160 -4.63 18.32 -8.79
N GLN A 161 -4.14 17.09 -8.89
CA GLN A 161 -3.56 16.37 -7.76
C GLN A 161 -2.32 17.08 -7.20
N ASP A 162 -1.46 17.62 -8.08
CA ASP A 162 -0.30 18.42 -7.69
C ASP A 162 -0.68 19.68 -6.92
N VAL A 163 -1.76 20.37 -7.31
CA VAL A 163 -2.25 21.54 -6.57
C VAL A 163 -2.70 21.15 -5.16
N PHE A 164 -3.42 20.02 -5.01
CA PHE A 164 -3.81 19.52 -3.70
C PHE A 164 -2.63 18.98 -2.89
N ALA A 165 -1.67 18.29 -3.55
CA ALA A 165 -0.49 17.73 -2.90
C ALA A 165 0.52 18.80 -2.44
N ARG A 166 0.64 19.89 -3.18
CA ARG A 166 1.55 21.02 -2.85
C ARG A 166 0.99 21.98 -1.82
N ASN A 167 -0.31 21.95 -1.57
CA ASN A 167 -0.96 22.84 -0.64
C ASN A 167 -1.41 22.09 0.62
N ASN A 168 -0.63 22.23 1.71
CA ASN A 168 -0.91 21.58 3.00
C ASN A 168 -2.32 21.86 3.53
N PHE A 169 -2.88 23.03 3.23
CA PHE A 169 -4.23 23.39 3.64
C PHE A 169 -5.29 22.61 2.87
N LEU A 170 -5.17 22.52 1.54
CA LEU A 170 -6.05 21.73 0.68
C LEU A 170 -5.93 20.23 0.98
N LEU A 171 -4.72 19.74 1.24
CA LEU A 171 -4.48 18.36 1.64
C LEU A 171 -5.15 18.03 2.98
N ARG A 172 -5.04 18.92 3.97
CA ARG A 172 -5.74 18.77 5.27
C ARG A 172 -7.26 18.76 5.11
N ILE A 173 -7.82 19.59 4.24
CA ILE A 173 -9.24 19.56 3.91
C ILE A 173 -9.60 18.23 3.24
N ALA A 174 -8.85 17.81 2.23
CA ALA A 174 -9.11 16.55 1.50
C ALA A 174 -9.05 15.33 2.41
N LEU A 175 -8.13 15.28 3.37
CA LEU A 175 -7.98 14.19 4.34
C LEU A 175 -8.80 14.40 5.62
N SER A 176 -9.57 15.50 5.71
CA SER A 176 -10.42 15.76 6.88
C SER A 176 -11.56 14.73 7.00
N PRO A 177 -12.11 14.52 8.23
CA PRO A 177 -13.23 13.61 8.44
C PRO A 177 -14.48 13.94 7.63
N LEU A 178 -14.61 15.17 7.13
CA LEU A 178 -15.73 15.62 6.27
C LEU A 178 -15.61 15.07 4.85
N PHE A 179 -14.38 15.03 4.30
CA PHE A 179 -14.12 14.60 2.91
C PHE A 179 -13.60 13.16 2.82
N ALA A 180 -13.04 12.60 3.90
CA ALA A 180 -12.57 11.21 3.93
C ALA A 180 -13.65 10.20 3.47
N PRO A 181 -14.95 10.31 3.86
CA PRO A 181 -16.00 9.42 3.36
C PRO A 181 -16.26 9.53 1.85
N PHE A 182 -16.03 10.71 1.26
CA PHE A 182 -16.16 10.92 -0.18
C PHE A 182 -15.03 10.19 -0.92
N TRP A 183 -13.79 10.34 -0.48
CA TRP A 183 -12.64 9.66 -1.07
C TRP A 183 -12.70 8.14 -0.87
N GLN A 184 -13.15 7.67 0.29
CA GLN A 184 -13.34 6.24 0.56
C GLN A 184 -14.40 5.62 -0.36
N ARG A 185 -15.41 6.39 -0.75
CA ARG A 185 -16.52 5.90 -1.57
C ARG A 185 -16.28 6.02 -3.07
N HIS A 186 -15.53 7.02 -3.51
CA HIS A 186 -15.33 7.35 -4.93
C HIS A 186 -13.86 7.30 -5.35
N GLY A 187 -12.92 7.38 -4.40
CA GLY A 187 -11.49 7.20 -4.62
C GLY A 187 -11.09 5.75 -4.34
N ASN A 188 -10.26 5.17 -5.20
CA ASN A 188 -9.65 3.86 -5.00
C ASN A 188 -8.54 3.99 -3.95
N PHE A 189 -8.91 4.21 -2.68
CA PHE A 189 -7.96 4.52 -1.61
C PHE A 189 -6.96 3.38 -1.36
N LYS A 190 -7.43 2.13 -1.42
CA LYS A 190 -6.58 0.94 -1.22
C LYS A 190 -5.82 0.51 -2.47
N GLY A 191 -6.01 1.18 -3.60
CA GLY A 191 -5.44 0.75 -4.87
C GLY A 191 -6.08 -0.54 -5.40
N ASN A 192 -5.31 -1.30 -6.15
CA ASN A 192 -5.74 -2.57 -6.71
C ASN A 192 -4.60 -3.59 -6.65
N THR A 193 -4.58 -4.40 -5.62
CA THR A 193 -3.53 -5.37 -5.35
C THR A 193 -3.39 -6.41 -6.46
N THR A 194 -4.49 -6.90 -7.01
CA THR A 194 -4.43 -7.84 -8.13
C THR A 194 -3.70 -7.24 -9.34
N LEU A 195 -3.94 -5.97 -9.63
CA LEU A 195 -3.29 -5.28 -10.75
C LEU A 195 -1.83 -4.95 -10.44
N SER A 196 -1.54 -4.42 -9.25
CA SER A 196 -0.16 -4.05 -8.86
C SER A 196 0.75 -5.27 -8.81
N LEU A 197 0.30 -6.38 -8.25
CA LEU A 197 1.05 -7.64 -8.23
C LEU A 197 1.22 -8.22 -9.64
N ARG A 198 0.18 -8.21 -10.49
CA ARG A 198 0.29 -8.67 -11.87
C ARG A 198 1.31 -7.86 -12.65
N ASP A 199 1.30 -6.54 -12.49
CA ASP A 199 2.22 -5.64 -13.19
C ASP A 199 3.66 -5.81 -12.65
N ALA A 200 3.85 -6.01 -11.33
CA ALA A 200 5.15 -6.32 -10.72
C ALA A 200 5.73 -7.66 -11.20
N VAL A 201 4.91 -8.72 -11.21
CA VAL A 201 5.30 -10.05 -11.73
C VAL A 201 5.61 -9.96 -13.23
N GLY A 202 4.78 -9.24 -14.01
CA GLY A 202 5.02 -9.01 -15.44
C GLY A 202 6.33 -8.29 -15.69
N TYR A 203 6.64 -7.28 -14.90
CA TYR A 203 7.93 -6.58 -14.94
C TYR A 203 9.11 -7.53 -14.69
N LEU A 204 9.08 -8.31 -13.60
CA LEU A 204 10.14 -9.24 -13.24
C LEU A 204 10.33 -10.32 -14.33
N ARG A 205 9.24 -10.91 -14.83
CA ARG A 205 9.28 -11.91 -15.93
C ARG A 205 9.88 -11.33 -17.21
N THR A 206 9.47 -10.11 -17.61
CA THR A 206 9.99 -9.46 -18.81
C THR A 206 11.49 -9.19 -18.70
N ARG A 207 11.97 -8.79 -17.52
CA ARG A 207 13.41 -8.60 -17.28
C ARG A 207 14.18 -9.90 -17.41
N GLN A 208 13.68 -10.99 -16.83
CA GLN A 208 14.29 -12.32 -16.91
C GLN A 208 14.41 -12.78 -18.36
N HIS A 209 13.36 -12.62 -19.17
CA HIS A 209 13.37 -12.98 -20.58
C HIS A 209 14.34 -12.13 -21.42
N LYS A 210 14.44 -10.83 -21.14
CA LYS A 210 15.32 -9.90 -21.85
C LYS A 210 16.76 -9.93 -21.35
N ARG A 211 17.11 -10.80 -20.38
CA ARG A 211 18.43 -10.87 -19.73
C ARG A 211 18.94 -9.47 -19.39
N ALA A 212 18.14 -8.75 -18.59
CA ALA A 212 18.44 -7.36 -18.27
C ALA A 212 19.84 -7.21 -17.64
N ASP A 213 20.63 -6.27 -18.15
CA ASP A 213 22.03 -6.07 -17.74
C ASP A 213 22.19 -5.53 -16.31
N ARG A 214 21.13 -4.97 -15.75
CA ARG A 214 21.14 -4.37 -14.40
C ARG A 214 20.22 -5.17 -13.47
N PRO A 215 20.59 -5.39 -12.19
CA PRO A 215 19.69 -5.96 -11.21
C PRO A 215 18.54 -5.00 -10.91
N ALA A 216 17.41 -5.49 -10.40
CA ALA A 216 16.27 -4.68 -10.02
C ALA A 216 16.13 -4.57 -8.50
N PHE A 217 15.74 -3.38 -8.05
CA PHE A 217 15.09 -3.18 -6.77
C PHE A 217 13.60 -2.92 -7.01
N VAL A 218 12.76 -3.81 -6.51
CA VAL A 218 11.30 -3.75 -6.66
C VAL A 218 10.67 -3.50 -5.31
N PHE A 219 10.03 -2.34 -5.15
CA PHE A 219 9.24 -2.01 -3.97
C PHE A 219 7.75 -2.25 -4.27
N ILE A 220 7.07 -2.97 -3.38
CA ILE A 220 5.63 -3.24 -3.47
C ILE A 220 4.98 -2.84 -2.15
N ASN A 221 3.98 -1.96 -2.20
CA ASN A 221 3.15 -1.63 -1.04
C ASN A 221 1.71 -2.06 -1.29
N LEU A 222 1.15 -2.86 -0.37
CA LEU A 222 -0.20 -3.39 -0.42
C LEU A 222 -1.02 -2.87 0.77
N MET A 223 -2.31 -2.60 0.56
CA MET A 223 -3.17 -1.90 1.52
C MET A 223 -4.43 -2.68 1.94
N GLU A 224 -4.52 -3.98 1.70
CA GLU A 224 -5.74 -4.74 2.00
C GLU A 224 -6.12 -4.67 3.48
N THR A 225 -5.16 -4.82 4.38
CA THR A 225 -5.40 -4.76 5.83
C THR A 225 -5.64 -3.36 6.38
N HIS A 226 -5.49 -2.31 5.55
CA HIS A 226 -5.80 -0.94 5.93
C HIS A 226 -7.32 -0.68 5.92
N LEU A 227 -7.77 0.23 6.78
CA LEU A 227 -9.15 0.74 6.76
C LEU A 227 -9.47 1.45 5.43
N PRO A 228 -10.72 1.42 4.95
CA PRO A 228 -11.89 0.72 5.51
C PRO A 228 -11.87 -0.79 5.21
N PHE A 229 -12.41 -1.62 6.12
CA PHE A 229 -12.50 -3.06 5.90
C PHE A 229 -13.65 -3.42 4.97
N GLY A 230 -13.34 -4.15 3.90
CA GLY A 230 -14.30 -4.57 2.90
C GLY A 230 -13.78 -5.80 2.12
N PRO A 231 -13.38 -6.89 2.83
CA PRO A 231 -12.79 -8.04 2.16
C PRO A 231 -13.79 -8.71 1.21
N PRO A 232 -13.30 -9.42 0.17
CA PRO A 232 -14.17 -10.13 -0.75
C PRO A 232 -15.08 -11.14 -0.03
N ALA A 233 -16.30 -11.32 -0.54
CA ALA A 233 -17.35 -12.12 0.10
C ALA A 233 -16.93 -13.56 0.45
N ARG A 234 -15.99 -14.16 -0.31
CA ARG A 234 -15.46 -15.51 -0.03
C ARG A 234 -14.72 -15.56 1.32
N PHE A 235 -13.95 -14.52 1.64
CA PHE A 235 -13.23 -14.44 2.92
C PHE A 235 -14.18 -14.08 4.07
N ILE A 236 -15.16 -13.20 3.84
CA ILE A 236 -16.21 -12.94 4.84
C ILE A 236 -16.95 -14.24 5.19
N ARG A 237 -17.29 -15.08 4.20
CA ARG A 237 -17.94 -16.37 4.48
C ARG A 237 -17.07 -17.31 5.31
N ARG A 238 -15.75 -17.27 5.13
CA ARG A 238 -14.81 -18.09 5.88
C ARG A 238 -14.64 -17.63 7.33
N PHE A 239 -14.41 -16.32 7.53
CA PHE A 239 -14.03 -15.76 8.84
C PHE A 239 -15.20 -15.19 9.63
N ALA A 240 -16.25 -14.69 8.98
CA ALA A 240 -17.44 -14.09 9.58
C ALA A 240 -18.74 -14.60 8.94
N PRO A 241 -19.04 -15.91 8.96
CA PRO A 241 -20.20 -16.51 8.26
C PRO A 241 -21.54 -15.92 8.70
N TYR A 242 -21.62 -15.43 9.93
CA TYR A 242 -22.81 -14.78 10.49
C TYR A 242 -23.05 -13.36 9.96
N TYR A 243 -22.04 -12.70 9.39
CA TYR A 243 -22.05 -11.29 9.06
C TYR A 243 -23.24 -10.87 8.22
N TRP A 244 -23.52 -11.63 7.14
CA TRP A 244 -24.60 -11.29 6.22
C TRP A 244 -26.00 -11.38 6.84
N LYS A 245 -26.18 -12.26 7.84
CA LYS A 245 -27.44 -12.44 8.56
C LYS A 245 -27.58 -11.51 9.77
N ASN A 246 -26.48 -10.98 10.29
CA ASN A 246 -26.48 -10.13 11.47
C ASN A 246 -26.54 -8.62 11.11
N ARG A 247 -27.74 -8.05 11.27
CA ARG A 247 -27.98 -6.62 10.96
C ARG A 247 -27.15 -5.68 11.85
N LYS A 248 -26.98 -6.01 13.15
CA LYS A 248 -26.21 -5.17 14.10
C LYS A 248 -24.72 -5.15 13.72
N ALA A 249 -24.14 -6.30 13.38
CA ALA A 249 -22.74 -6.39 12.91
C ALA A 249 -22.52 -5.54 11.64
N ARG A 250 -23.41 -5.64 10.65
CA ARG A 250 -23.30 -4.84 9.42
C ARG A 250 -23.49 -3.33 9.68
N SER A 251 -24.39 -2.95 10.58
CA SER A 251 -24.60 -1.55 10.95
C SER A 251 -23.37 -0.96 11.64
N PHE A 252 -22.80 -1.71 12.58
CA PHE A 252 -21.57 -1.32 13.26
C PHE A 252 -20.42 -1.14 12.27
N MET A 253 -20.14 -2.12 11.42
CA MET A 253 -19.02 -2.02 10.46
C MET A 253 -19.18 -0.87 9.46
N ARG A 254 -20.41 -0.58 9.02
CA ARG A 254 -20.66 0.63 8.21
C ARG A 254 -20.36 1.92 8.96
N SER A 255 -20.72 1.99 10.23
CA SER A 255 -20.42 3.14 11.10
C SER A 255 -18.92 3.27 11.34
N PHE A 256 -18.26 2.14 11.67
CA PHE A 256 -16.81 2.07 11.91
C PHE A 256 -16.01 2.50 10.68
N ASN A 257 -16.29 1.91 9.51
CA ASN A 257 -15.61 2.26 8.27
C ASN A 257 -15.82 3.73 7.85
N ARG A 258 -16.98 4.33 8.22
CA ARG A 258 -17.25 5.74 7.90
C ARG A 258 -16.46 6.70 8.77
N SER A 259 -16.25 6.35 10.02
CA SER A 259 -15.59 7.23 11.01
C SER A 259 -14.86 6.41 12.08
N PRO A 260 -13.71 5.79 11.73
CA PRO A 260 -12.96 4.97 12.67
C PRO A 260 -12.45 5.77 13.88
N TYR A 261 -12.16 7.05 13.68
CA TYR A 261 -11.67 7.92 14.76
C TYR A 261 -12.59 7.98 15.98
N ARG A 262 -13.90 7.81 15.81
CA ARG A 262 -14.86 7.75 16.93
C ARG A 262 -14.60 6.59 17.89
N TRP A 263 -13.94 5.54 17.40
CA TRP A 263 -13.66 4.31 18.14
C TRP A 263 -12.22 4.23 18.62
N MET A 264 -11.37 5.17 18.20
CA MET A 264 -9.96 5.25 18.57
C MET A 264 -9.72 6.24 19.72
N LEU A 265 -10.73 7.04 20.08
CA LEU A 265 -10.61 8.00 21.16
C LEU A 265 -10.86 7.31 22.53
N PRO A 266 -10.05 7.61 23.57
CA PRO A 266 -10.20 6.99 24.88
C PRO A 266 -11.49 7.36 25.63
N LEU A 267 -12.29 8.26 25.08
CA LEU A 267 -13.58 8.72 25.62
C LEU A 267 -14.78 7.91 25.11
N THR A 268 -14.57 6.91 24.25
CA THR A 268 -15.64 6.05 23.77
C THR A 268 -15.86 4.87 24.71
N GLU A 269 -17.13 4.43 24.83
CA GLU A 269 -17.44 3.22 25.55
C GLU A 269 -16.72 2.00 24.94
N PRO A 270 -16.35 1.00 25.76
CA PRO A 270 -15.76 -0.24 25.25
C PRO A 270 -16.65 -0.90 24.19
N LEU A 271 -16.02 -1.58 23.24
CA LEU A 271 -16.74 -2.36 22.25
C LEU A 271 -17.52 -3.47 22.93
N THR A 272 -18.75 -3.70 22.46
CA THR A 272 -19.49 -4.90 22.85
C THR A 272 -18.85 -6.14 22.23
N ASP A 273 -19.08 -7.32 22.80
CA ASP A 273 -18.53 -8.60 22.28
C ASP A 273 -18.81 -8.80 20.78
N LEU A 274 -20.01 -8.42 20.33
CA LEU A 274 -20.36 -8.50 18.92
C LEU A 274 -19.55 -7.53 18.05
N GLN A 275 -19.31 -6.32 18.54
CA GLN A 275 -18.53 -5.30 17.81
C GLN A 275 -17.06 -5.71 17.72
N ASP A 276 -16.48 -6.15 18.84
CA ASP A 276 -15.11 -6.66 18.88
C ASP A 276 -14.96 -7.87 17.97
N ARG A 277 -15.84 -8.83 18.10
CA ARG A 277 -15.83 -10.04 17.25
C ARG A 277 -15.90 -9.72 15.76
N VAL A 278 -16.85 -8.89 15.32
CA VAL A 278 -17.00 -8.62 13.89
C VAL A 278 -15.84 -7.79 13.32
N LEU A 279 -15.26 -6.91 14.14
CA LEU A 279 -14.08 -6.13 13.76
C LEU A 279 -12.87 -7.06 13.51
N ASN A 280 -12.61 -7.97 14.45
CA ASN A 280 -11.54 -8.94 14.36
C ASN A 280 -11.77 -9.93 13.20
N ASP A 281 -12.97 -10.48 13.05
CA ASP A 281 -13.30 -11.44 11.99
C ASP A 281 -13.17 -10.82 10.59
N LEU A 282 -13.54 -9.55 10.39
CA LEU A 282 -13.37 -8.88 9.11
C LEU A 282 -11.92 -8.48 8.86
N TYR A 283 -11.16 -8.12 9.91
CA TYR A 283 -9.73 -7.92 9.77
C TYR A 283 -9.01 -9.23 9.34
N ASP A 284 -9.31 -10.37 9.97
CA ASP A 284 -8.79 -11.66 9.56
C ASP A 284 -9.14 -12.00 8.10
N ALA A 285 -10.33 -11.61 7.67
CA ALA A 285 -10.75 -11.76 6.27
C ALA A 285 -9.98 -10.88 5.29
N GLU A 286 -9.53 -9.68 5.72
CA GLU A 286 -8.61 -8.83 4.94
C GLU A 286 -7.20 -9.42 4.90
N VAL A 287 -6.71 -9.94 6.03
CA VAL A 287 -5.38 -10.60 6.10
C VAL A 287 -5.32 -11.81 5.15
N ALA A 288 -6.41 -12.58 5.08
CA ALA A 288 -6.48 -13.78 4.25
C ALA A 288 -6.69 -13.49 2.75
N TYR A 289 -7.08 -12.28 2.39
CA TYR A 289 -7.22 -11.86 0.99
C TYR A 289 -5.89 -11.51 0.37
#